data_a336d10a5db26cae4151a44d996bd9e7
#
_entry.id   a336d10a5db26cae4151a44d996bd9e7
#
_cell.length_a   1.000
_cell.length_b   1.000
_cell.length_c   1.000
_cell.angle_alpha   90.00
_cell.angle_beta   90.00
_cell.angle_gamma   90.00
#
_symmetry.space_group_name_H-M   'P 1'
#
loop_
_entity.id
_entity.type
_entity.pdbx_description
1 polymer ?
#
loop_
_entity_poly.entity_id
_entity_poly.type
_entity_poly.pdbx_seq_one_letter_code
_entity_poly.pdbx_strand_id
1 'polypeptide(L)'
;TAGVHICRTSVYASMQIAAWMGYDYVYIIGVDMDPAGIDGKLHFYGENPDVSPDRRGKRFEKEAVAYDHAASVLSPEERKRFIFCTKGINPWPFMNKFPTLEPREVVGHIMEHKCAST
;
A
#
# COMPACT_ATOMS: atom_id res chain seq x y z
N THR A 1 -13.92 -0.86 20.74
CA THR A 1 -12.66 -1.19 21.36
C THR A 1 -11.48 -0.86 20.46
N ALA A 2 -10.50 -0.23 21.04
CA ALA A 2 -9.29 0.09 20.33
C ALA A 2 -8.50 -1.20 20.04
N GLY A 3 -8.27 -1.46 18.77
CA GLY A 3 -7.50 -2.62 18.35
C GLY A 3 -7.06 -2.46 16.91
N VAL A 4 -6.04 -3.18 16.56
CA VAL A 4 -5.52 -3.19 15.19
C VAL A 4 -5.87 -4.52 14.56
N HIS A 5 -6.51 -4.48 13.41
CA HIS A 5 -6.83 -5.68 12.65
C HIS A 5 -5.60 -6.10 11.84
N ILE A 6 -5.17 -7.33 12.04
CA ILE A 6 -4.04 -7.89 11.28
C ILE A 6 -4.62 -8.84 10.22
N CYS A 7 -4.89 -8.29 9.05
CA CYS A 7 -5.46 -9.07 7.95
C CYS A 7 -4.36 -9.59 7.03
N ARG A 8 -3.52 -10.46 7.54
CA ARG A 8 -2.45 -11.15 6.78
C ARG A 8 -1.39 -10.24 6.15
N THR A 9 -1.38 -8.95 6.50
CA THR A 9 -0.35 -8.05 6.00
C THR A 9 -0.01 -7.02 7.07
N SER A 10 1.27 -6.85 7.32
CA SER A 10 1.78 -5.85 8.25
C SER A 10 1.51 -4.43 7.76
N VAL A 11 1.39 -4.24 6.45
CA VAL A 11 1.09 -2.93 5.86
C VAL A 11 -0.29 -2.45 6.31
N TYR A 12 -1.31 -3.33 6.28
CA TYR A 12 -2.64 -2.96 6.72
C TYR A 12 -2.65 -2.54 8.20
N ALA A 13 -1.96 -3.28 9.03
CA ALA A 13 -1.81 -2.93 10.45
C ALA A 13 -1.10 -1.58 10.62
N SER A 14 -0.05 -1.36 9.85
CA SER A 14 0.70 -0.10 9.88
C SER A 14 -0.13 1.09 9.44
N MET A 15 -0.99 0.92 8.43
CA MET A 15 -1.92 1.96 7.98
C MET A 15 -2.87 2.39 9.11
N GLN A 16 -3.41 1.43 9.85
CA GLN A 16 -4.29 1.72 10.98
C GLN A 16 -3.58 2.52 12.06
N ILE A 17 -2.36 2.13 12.38
CA ILE A 17 -1.54 2.83 13.38
C ILE A 17 -1.22 4.25 12.90
N ALA A 18 -0.83 4.41 11.64
CA ALA A 18 -0.54 5.72 11.08
C ALA A 18 -1.77 6.63 11.08
N ALA A 19 -2.94 6.07 10.77
CA ALA A 19 -4.19 6.82 10.83
C ALA A 19 -4.48 7.29 12.25
N TRP A 20 -4.30 6.41 13.23
CA TRP A 20 -4.48 6.74 14.64
C TRP A 20 -3.51 7.82 15.11
N MET A 21 -2.29 7.83 14.60
CA MET A 21 -1.29 8.85 14.91
C MET A 21 -1.62 10.23 14.33
N GLY A 22 -2.56 10.30 13.41
CA GLY A 22 -3.08 11.57 12.90
C GLY A 22 -2.24 12.22 11.82
N TYR A 23 -1.46 11.47 11.08
CA TYR A 23 -0.71 12.03 9.95
C TYR A 23 -1.65 12.49 8.84
N ASP A 24 -1.36 13.62 8.23
CA ASP A 24 -2.12 14.14 7.10
C ASP A 24 -1.90 13.29 5.84
N TYR A 25 -0.70 12.82 5.64
CA TYR A 25 -0.33 11.96 4.51
C TYR A 25 0.51 10.78 4.96
N VAL A 26 0.20 9.63 4.42
CA VAL A 26 0.95 8.39 4.65
C VAL A 26 1.34 7.84 3.29
N TYR A 27 2.63 7.80 3.02
CA TYR A 27 3.15 7.30 1.73
C TYR A 27 3.51 5.83 1.88
N ILE A 28 2.91 4.99 1.05
CA ILE A 28 3.09 3.55 1.11
C ILE A 28 3.93 3.12 -0.07
N ILE A 29 5.12 2.64 0.20
CA ILE A 29 6.11 2.26 -0.81
C ILE A 29 6.36 0.76 -0.74
N GLY A 30 6.48 0.13 -1.90
CA GLY A 30 6.81 -1.28 -1.97
C GLY A 30 5.62 -2.23 -1.92
N VAL A 31 4.41 -1.73 -2.02
CA VAL A 31 3.20 -2.55 -2.07
C VAL A 31 2.72 -2.64 -3.51
N ASP A 32 3.43 -3.40 -4.32
CA ASP A 32 3.07 -3.56 -5.73
C ASP A 32 2.18 -4.79 -5.94
N MET A 33 2.37 -5.83 -5.15
CA MET A 33 1.56 -7.06 -5.15
C MET A 33 1.44 -7.69 -6.54
N ASP A 34 2.47 -7.55 -7.36
CA ASP A 34 2.55 -8.17 -8.67
C ASP A 34 3.31 -9.50 -8.55
N PRO A 35 2.67 -10.64 -8.81
CA PRO A 35 3.35 -11.94 -8.72
C PRO A 35 4.55 -12.07 -9.65
N ALA A 36 4.56 -11.34 -10.76
CA ALA A 36 5.69 -11.32 -11.69
C ALA A 36 6.89 -10.53 -11.16
N GLY A 37 6.63 -9.56 -10.26
CA GLY A 37 7.67 -8.71 -9.72
C GLY A 37 8.22 -7.72 -10.75
N ILE A 38 9.36 -7.10 -10.41
CA ILE A 38 10.08 -6.21 -11.31
C ILE A 38 11.24 -7.01 -11.92
N ASP A 39 11.28 -7.10 -13.24
CA ASP A 39 12.26 -7.91 -13.96
C ASP A 39 12.29 -9.38 -13.48
N GLY A 40 11.11 -9.92 -13.16
CA GLY A 40 10.95 -11.28 -12.67
C GLY A 40 11.34 -11.47 -11.21
N LYS A 41 11.61 -10.41 -10.47
CA LYS A 41 12.03 -10.47 -9.07
C LYS A 41 11.05 -9.74 -8.16
N LEU A 42 10.62 -10.40 -7.08
CA LEU A 42 9.76 -9.80 -6.06
C LEU A 42 10.55 -9.03 -5.01
N HIS A 43 11.78 -9.44 -4.77
CA HIS A 43 12.62 -8.84 -3.74
C HIS A 43 13.91 -8.31 -4.35
N PHE A 44 14.44 -7.24 -3.79
CA PHE A 44 15.70 -6.66 -4.25
C PHE A 44 16.88 -7.64 -4.07
N TYR A 45 16.78 -8.59 -3.13
CA TYR A 45 17.78 -9.60 -2.87
C TYR A 45 17.60 -10.90 -3.70
N GLY A 46 16.58 -10.94 -4.55
CA GLY A 46 16.28 -12.10 -5.40
C GLY A 46 15.05 -12.87 -4.95
N GLU A 47 14.83 -14.03 -5.59
CA GLU A 47 13.65 -14.84 -5.32
C GLU A 47 13.92 -15.91 -4.27
N ASN A 48 12.87 -16.25 -3.50
CA ASN A 48 12.88 -17.43 -2.67
C ASN A 48 12.50 -18.65 -3.55
N PRO A 49 13.41 -19.59 -3.79
CA PRO A 49 13.13 -20.74 -4.67
C PRO A 49 12.05 -21.67 -4.12
N ASP A 50 11.76 -21.61 -2.84
CA ASP A 50 10.76 -22.46 -2.18
C ASP A 50 9.33 -21.97 -2.38
N VAL A 51 9.14 -20.78 -2.96
CA VAL A 51 7.81 -20.21 -3.16
C VAL A 51 7.50 -20.12 -4.66
N SER A 52 6.49 -20.87 -5.10
CA SER A 52 6.05 -20.83 -6.49
C SER A 52 5.30 -19.55 -6.84
N PRO A 53 5.30 -19.12 -8.12
CA PRO A 53 4.51 -17.97 -8.55
C PRO A 53 3.02 -18.10 -8.22
N ASP A 54 2.47 -19.31 -8.32
CA ASP A 54 1.05 -19.55 -8.00
C ASP A 54 0.74 -19.30 -6.54
N ARG A 55 1.62 -19.71 -5.64
CA ARG A 55 1.46 -19.45 -4.20
C ARG A 55 1.53 -17.96 -3.91
N ARG A 56 2.43 -17.24 -4.58
CA ARG A 56 2.54 -15.78 -4.44
C ARG A 56 1.27 -15.08 -4.90
N GLY A 57 0.73 -15.48 -6.04
CA GLY A 57 -0.52 -14.94 -6.56
C GLY A 57 -1.69 -15.13 -5.59
N LYS A 58 -1.83 -16.34 -5.05
CA LYS A 58 -2.88 -16.65 -4.06
C LYS A 58 -2.71 -15.84 -2.78
N ARG A 59 -1.49 -15.65 -2.34
CA ARG A 59 -1.19 -14.83 -1.17
C ARG A 59 -1.62 -13.37 -1.39
N PHE A 60 -1.28 -12.82 -2.55
CA PHE A 60 -1.66 -11.45 -2.88
C PHE A 60 -3.18 -11.29 -3.01
N GLU A 61 -3.89 -12.30 -3.52
CA GLU A 61 -5.35 -12.28 -3.54
C GLU A 61 -5.94 -12.15 -2.13
N LYS A 62 -5.37 -12.87 -1.18
CA LYS A 62 -5.81 -12.81 0.22
C LYS A 62 -5.48 -11.46 0.87
N GLU A 63 -4.32 -10.91 0.55
CA GLU A 63 -3.94 -9.58 1.05
C GLU A 63 -4.82 -8.48 0.43
N ALA A 64 -5.19 -8.61 -0.83
CA ALA A 64 -6.05 -7.66 -1.51
C ALA A 64 -7.42 -7.51 -0.83
N VAL A 65 -7.94 -8.58 -0.23
CA VAL A 65 -9.20 -8.54 0.51
C VAL A 65 -9.11 -7.55 1.67
N ALA A 66 -7.98 -7.51 2.38
CA ALA A 66 -7.79 -6.57 3.47
C ALA A 66 -7.82 -5.12 2.99
N TYR A 67 -7.15 -4.83 1.88
CA TYR A 67 -7.14 -3.48 1.31
C TYR A 67 -8.50 -3.09 0.75
N ASP A 68 -9.21 -4.01 0.12
CA ASP A 68 -10.58 -3.76 -0.33
C ASP A 68 -11.49 -3.43 0.85
N HIS A 69 -11.35 -4.14 1.94
CA HIS A 69 -12.10 -3.86 3.16
C HIS A 69 -11.77 -2.46 3.69
N ALA A 70 -10.49 -2.11 3.75
CA ALA A 70 -10.06 -0.78 4.17
C ALA A 70 -10.70 0.30 3.29
N ALA A 71 -10.69 0.11 1.98
CA ALA A 71 -11.29 1.06 1.05
C ALA A 71 -12.80 1.20 1.25
N SER A 72 -13.48 0.14 1.70
CA SER A 72 -14.92 0.17 1.92
C SER A 72 -15.32 0.87 3.22
N VAL A 73 -14.49 0.77 4.26
CA VAL A 73 -14.81 1.35 5.58
C VAL A 73 -14.29 2.77 5.76
N LEU A 74 -13.24 3.14 5.03
CA LEU A 74 -12.72 4.52 5.08
C LEU A 74 -13.57 5.44 4.23
N SER A 75 -13.80 6.66 4.71
CA SER A 75 -14.45 7.69 3.91
C SER A 75 -13.53 8.14 2.77
N PRO A 76 -14.07 8.78 1.71
CA PRO A 76 -13.22 9.35 0.66
C PRO A 76 -12.14 10.30 1.20
N GLU A 77 -12.47 11.08 2.22
CA GLU A 77 -11.50 11.99 2.83
C GLU A 77 -10.37 11.25 3.56
N GLU A 78 -10.72 10.19 4.26
CA GLU A 78 -9.73 9.36 4.94
C GLU A 78 -8.83 8.62 3.95
N ARG A 79 -9.40 8.12 2.85
CA ARG A 79 -8.63 7.42 1.81
C ARG A 79 -7.58 8.32 1.16
N LYS A 80 -7.84 9.62 1.05
CA LYS A 80 -6.89 10.57 0.44
C LYS A 80 -5.58 10.69 1.22
N ARG A 81 -5.58 10.31 2.47
CA ARG A 81 -4.38 10.34 3.31
C ARG A 81 -3.38 9.25 2.95
N PHE A 82 -3.85 8.14 2.39
CA PHE A 82 -3.02 6.98 2.08
C PHE A 82 -2.66 6.99 0.60
N ILE A 83 -1.41 7.32 0.31
CA ILE A 83 -0.93 7.44 -1.07
C ILE A 83 -0.06 6.23 -1.38
N PHE A 84 -0.52 5.40 -2.31
CA PHE A 84 0.24 4.25 -2.76
C PHE A 84 1.25 4.67 -3.81
N CYS A 85 2.53 4.58 -3.47
CA CYS A 85 3.62 4.99 -4.33
C CYS A 85 4.06 3.78 -5.15
N THR A 86 3.47 3.66 -6.33
CA THR A 86 3.71 2.53 -7.21
C THR A 86 4.08 3.01 -8.61
N LYS A 87 4.87 2.20 -9.29
CA LYS A 87 5.30 2.47 -10.66
C LYS A 87 4.49 1.58 -11.60
N GLY A 88 3.76 2.23 -12.51
CA GLY A 88 2.96 1.52 -13.50
C GLY A 88 1.54 1.20 -13.04
N ILE A 89 0.93 0.26 -13.74
CA ILE A 89 -0.46 -0.13 -13.50
C ILE A 89 -0.49 -1.26 -12.48
N ASN A 90 -1.22 -1.05 -11.40
CA ASN A 90 -1.43 -2.09 -10.40
C ASN A 90 -2.58 -3.00 -10.84
N PRO A 91 -2.42 -4.33 -10.79
CA PRO A 91 -3.46 -5.26 -11.22
C PRO A 91 -4.64 -5.39 -10.25
N TRP A 92 -4.54 -4.82 -9.06
CA TRP A 92 -5.55 -5.00 -8.02
C TRP A 92 -6.56 -3.85 -7.99
N PRO A 93 -7.88 -4.14 -8.07
CA PRO A 93 -8.91 -3.10 -8.12
C PRO A 93 -8.91 -2.12 -6.96
N PHE A 94 -8.53 -2.56 -5.75
CA PHE A 94 -8.52 -1.67 -4.59
C PHE A 94 -7.63 -0.45 -4.79
N MET A 95 -6.59 -0.58 -5.58
CA MET A 95 -5.63 0.49 -5.81
C MET A 95 -6.27 1.73 -6.46
N ASN A 96 -7.36 1.51 -7.19
CA ASN A 96 -8.10 2.61 -7.84
C ASN A 96 -8.89 3.45 -6.84
N LYS A 97 -9.08 2.96 -5.63
CA LYS A 97 -9.85 3.65 -4.58
C LYS A 97 -8.97 4.55 -3.71
N PHE A 98 -7.66 4.43 -3.84
CA PHE A 98 -6.69 5.24 -3.12
C PHE A 98 -5.91 6.13 -4.10
N PRO A 99 -5.42 7.30 -3.66
CA PRO A 99 -4.52 8.07 -4.51
C PRO A 99 -3.22 7.32 -4.75
N THR A 100 -2.70 7.45 -5.95
CA THR A 100 -1.43 6.83 -6.34
C THR A 100 -0.46 7.90 -6.81
N LEU A 101 0.84 7.63 -6.63
CA LEU A 101 1.90 8.54 -7.01
C LEU A 101 3.11 7.72 -7.44
N GLU A 102 3.78 8.15 -8.51
CA GLU A 102 5.02 7.47 -8.88
C GLU A 102 6.10 7.77 -7.83
N PRO A 103 6.96 6.78 -7.49
CA PRO A 103 7.96 6.97 -6.45
C PRO A 103 8.86 8.20 -6.66
N ARG A 104 9.19 8.53 -7.90
CA ARG A 104 10.01 9.70 -8.23
C ARG A 104 9.35 11.03 -7.88
N GLU A 105 8.03 11.05 -7.73
CA GLU A 105 7.26 12.27 -7.45
C GLU A 105 7.01 12.49 -5.95
N VAL A 106 7.37 11.51 -5.12
CA VAL A 106 7.07 11.54 -3.68
C VAL A 106 7.75 12.72 -3.00
N VAL A 107 9.02 12.96 -3.30
CA VAL A 107 9.76 14.06 -2.65
C VAL A 107 9.11 15.41 -2.98
N GLY A 108 8.72 15.63 -4.24
CA GLY A 108 8.04 16.85 -4.63
C GLY A 108 6.72 17.03 -3.90
N HIS A 109 5.94 15.96 -3.78
CA HIS A 109 4.67 16.00 -3.07
C HIS A 109 4.86 16.32 -1.58
N ILE A 110 5.86 15.71 -0.94
CA ILE A 110 6.19 16.00 0.46
C ILE A 110 6.55 17.48 0.61
N MET A 111 7.36 18.01 -0.28
CA MET A 111 7.79 19.40 -0.20
C MET A 111 6.64 20.39 -0.40
N GLU A 112 5.69 20.09 -1.29
CA GLU A 112 4.50 20.92 -1.51
C GLU A 112 3.59 20.97 -0.29
N HIS A 113 3.52 19.88 0.48
CA HIS A 113 2.63 19.74 1.62
C HIS A 113 3.36 19.85 2.96
N LYS A 114 4.64 20.22 2.90
CA LYS A 114 5.45 20.31 4.10
C LYS A 114 5.01 21.51 4.94
N CYS A 115 4.41 21.20 6.06
CA CYS A 115 4.20 22.14 7.15
C CYS A 115 3.76 23.57 6.77
N ALA A 116 2.58 23.69 6.17
CA ALA A 116 1.90 24.98 6.14
C ALA A 116 1.57 25.48 7.55
N SER A 117 1.74 24.63 8.55
CA SER A 117 1.34 24.88 9.93
C SER A 117 2.47 25.37 10.85
N THR A 118 3.66 25.58 10.36
CA THR A 118 4.71 26.15 11.22
C THR A 118 4.58 27.64 11.33
#